data_3eee073e02137f87d75f868e6e1d1af8
#
_entry.id   3eee073e02137f87d75f868e6e1d1af8
#
_cell.length_a   1.000
_cell.length_b   1.000
_cell.length_c   1.000
_cell.angle_alpha   90.00
_cell.angle_beta   90.00
_cell.angle_gamma   90.00
#
_symmetry.space_group_name_H-M   'P 1'
#
loop_
_entity.id
_entity.type
_entity.pdbx_description
1 polymer ?
#
loop_
_entity_poly.entity_id
_entity_poly.type
_entity_poly.pdbx_seq_one_letter_code
_entity_poly.pdbx_strand_id
1 'polypeptide(L)'
;MKPAVLLISATLAVSVFTSQQAQAFGQLGHRIIGEIAQNNLSKTAQEKINQLTKGESLAQMSTWADEIRSDKNWYHSSPWHYVSIDDGKTWDTVTRNPKGDIIERLEKYEQVLKSTTTPEQDKWQALAFYVHFVGDIHQPLHVGHSHDRGGNSVKLKWFGDDTNLHSVWDSKLIEHQKLSYTEYTKFISRISAKDISDWQGQNYYVWADESKALRDAAYELEKNRDDQPDLRFQYIFDHTPTVELRMQQAGIRLAEKLNIIFSQ
;
A
#
# COMPACT_ATOMS: atom_id res chain seq x y z
N MET A 1 2.12 -44.67 56.45
CA MET A 1 2.19 -43.35 55.90
C MET A 1 2.70 -43.48 54.47
N LYS A 2 1.85 -43.20 53.44
CA LYS A 2 2.26 -43.26 52.04
C LYS A 2 2.62 -41.80 51.58
N PRO A 3 3.70 -41.59 50.85
CA PRO A 3 4.02 -40.25 50.37
C PRO A 3 3.13 -39.89 49.16
N ALA A 4 2.56 -38.69 49.19
CA ALA A 4 1.85 -38.12 48.07
C ALA A 4 2.85 -37.57 47.07
N VAL A 5 2.77 -38.03 45.82
CA VAL A 5 3.56 -37.52 44.70
C VAL A 5 2.78 -36.33 44.10
N LEU A 6 3.36 -35.17 44.22
CA LEU A 6 2.82 -33.93 43.61
C LEU A 6 3.28 -33.87 42.14
N LEU A 7 2.39 -34.11 41.21
CA LEU A 7 2.63 -33.91 39.78
C LEU A 7 2.46 -32.40 39.43
N ILE A 8 3.57 -31.73 39.18
CA ILE A 8 3.59 -30.36 38.66
C ILE A 8 3.46 -30.46 37.14
N SER A 9 2.29 -30.14 36.62
CA SER A 9 2.05 -29.98 35.16
C SER A 9 2.59 -28.62 34.72
N ALA A 10 3.74 -28.63 34.07
CA ALA A 10 4.25 -27.43 33.39
C ALA A 10 3.48 -27.22 32.06
N THR A 11 2.58 -26.26 32.04
CA THR A 11 1.93 -25.80 30.80
C THR A 11 2.92 -24.92 30.01
N LEU A 12 3.45 -25.46 28.91
CA LEU A 12 4.24 -24.69 27.95
C LEU A 12 3.28 -23.78 27.21
N ALA A 13 3.31 -22.48 27.49
CA ALA A 13 2.65 -21.48 26.68
C ALA A 13 3.46 -21.30 25.38
N VAL A 14 3.00 -21.91 24.31
CA VAL A 14 3.51 -21.65 22.95
C VAL A 14 2.98 -20.29 22.52
N SER A 15 3.81 -19.27 22.61
CA SER A 15 3.53 -17.96 22.02
C SER A 15 3.59 -18.10 20.49
N VAL A 16 2.45 -18.21 19.85
CA VAL A 16 2.34 -18.13 18.39
C VAL A 16 2.58 -16.67 18.02
N PHE A 17 3.82 -16.34 17.65
CA PHE A 17 4.10 -15.09 16.98
C PHE A 17 3.47 -15.16 15.58
N THR A 18 2.25 -14.65 15.42
CA THR A 18 1.71 -14.33 14.12
C THR A 18 2.57 -13.20 13.55
N SER A 19 3.44 -13.52 12.60
CA SER A 19 4.10 -12.51 11.79
C SER A 19 3.01 -11.73 11.06
N GLN A 20 2.67 -10.53 11.53
CA GLN A 20 1.92 -9.58 10.72
C GLN A 20 2.77 -9.31 9.48
N GLN A 21 2.35 -9.85 8.36
CA GLN A 21 2.96 -9.52 7.08
C GLN A 21 2.64 -8.05 6.81
N ALA A 22 3.66 -7.28 6.46
CA ALA A 22 3.47 -5.90 6.04
C ALA A 22 2.51 -5.90 4.86
N GLN A 23 1.41 -5.21 5.03
CA GLN A 23 0.46 -4.86 3.98
C GLN A 23 0.84 -3.45 3.54
N ALA A 24 0.82 -3.19 2.25
CA ALA A 24 0.91 -1.85 1.66
C ALA A 24 -0.04 -0.86 2.35
N PHE A 25 -0.22 0.38 1.89
CA PHE A 25 -1.22 1.19 2.57
C PHE A 25 -2.34 0.30 3.10
N GLY A 26 -2.36 0.02 4.43
CA GLY A 26 -3.25 -1.01 4.97
C GLY A 26 -4.66 -0.93 4.41
N GLN A 27 -5.50 -1.89 4.64
CA GLN A 27 -6.84 -1.97 4.01
C GLN A 27 -7.58 -0.64 3.97
N LEU A 28 -7.42 0.21 5.01
CA LEU A 28 -8.07 1.52 5.08
C LEU A 28 -7.55 2.48 4.00
N GLY A 29 -6.23 2.57 3.82
CA GLY A 29 -5.61 3.43 2.82
C GLY A 29 -5.96 3.03 1.39
N HIS A 30 -5.91 1.72 1.07
CA HIS A 30 -6.33 1.23 -0.25
C HIS A 30 -7.79 1.54 -0.55
N ARG A 31 -8.70 1.40 0.44
CA ARG A 31 -10.11 1.77 0.25
C ARG A 31 -10.30 3.26 0.02
N ILE A 32 -9.55 4.11 0.72
CA ILE A 32 -9.56 5.57 0.51
C ILE A 32 -9.12 5.89 -0.92
N ILE A 33 -8.02 5.31 -1.39
CA ILE A 33 -7.49 5.51 -2.75
C ILE A 33 -8.51 5.04 -3.81
N GLY A 34 -9.08 3.85 -3.62
CA GLY A 34 -10.13 3.32 -4.50
C GLY A 34 -11.36 4.21 -4.55
N GLU A 35 -11.80 4.75 -3.41
CA GLU A 35 -12.94 5.67 -3.33
C GLU A 35 -12.66 7.02 -3.98
N ILE A 36 -11.46 7.61 -3.77
CA ILE A 36 -11.06 8.83 -4.48
C ILE A 36 -11.08 8.58 -5.99
N ALA A 37 -10.51 7.46 -6.46
CA ALA A 37 -10.50 7.11 -7.87
C ALA A 37 -11.92 6.94 -8.41
N GLN A 38 -12.78 6.19 -7.72
CA GLN A 38 -14.18 5.96 -8.10
C GLN A 38 -14.94 7.27 -8.30
N ASN A 39 -14.74 8.25 -7.42
CA ASN A 39 -15.39 9.56 -7.46
C ASN A 39 -14.87 10.47 -8.59
N ASN A 40 -13.75 10.12 -9.24
CA ASN A 40 -13.13 10.87 -10.33
C ASN A 40 -13.16 10.12 -11.69
N LEU A 41 -13.89 9.00 -11.76
CA LEU A 41 -14.08 8.30 -13.03
C LEU A 41 -15.00 9.08 -13.98
N SER A 42 -14.69 9.03 -15.27
CA SER A 42 -15.63 9.42 -16.31
C SER A 42 -16.83 8.45 -16.32
N LYS A 43 -17.98 8.93 -16.80
CA LYS A 43 -19.18 8.10 -16.91
C LYS A 43 -18.93 6.80 -17.70
N THR A 44 -18.20 6.91 -18.82
CA THR A 44 -17.84 5.74 -19.66
C THR A 44 -16.97 4.73 -18.91
N ALA A 45 -15.93 5.19 -18.21
CA ALA A 45 -15.07 4.33 -17.43
C ALA A 45 -15.84 3.66 -16.28
N GLN A 46 -16.68 4.41 -15.58
CA GLN A 46 -17.52 3.90 -14.50
C GLN A 46 -18.47 2.79 -14.97
N GLU A 47 -19.15 2.99 -16.11
CA GLU A 47 -20.06 2.00 -16.69
C GLU A 47 -19.32 0.70 -17.06
N LYS A 48 -18.16 0.80 -17.73
CA LYS A 48 -17.37 -0.37 -18.14
C LYS A 48 -16.74 -1.11 -16.95
N ILE A 49 -16.23 -0.38 -15.98
CA ILE A 49 -15.70 -0.98 -14.74
C ILE A 49 -16.84 -1.69 -14.00
N ASN A 50 -17.99 -1.05 -13.85
CA ASN A 50 -19.15 -1.64 -13.18
C ASN A 50 -19.64 -2.94 -13.88
N GLN A 51 -19.59 -3.00 -15.22
CA GLN A 51 -19.87 -4.22 -15.96
C GLN A 51 -18.83 -5.33 -15.66
N LEU A 52 -17.55 -4.98 -15.72
CA LEU A 52 -16.44 -5.93 -15.47
C LEU A 52 -16.45 -6.45 -14.02
N THR A 53 -16.75 -5.59 -13.05
CA THR A 53 -16.73 -5.95 -11.61
C THR A 53 -18.07 -6.47 -11.10
N LYS A 54 -19.12 -6.45 -11.94
CA LYS A 54 -20.49 -6.82 -11.57
C LYS A 54 -21.01 -5.98 -10.39
N GLY A 55 -20.64 -4.72 -10.35
CA GLY A 55 -21.08 -3.77 -9.33
C GLY A 55 -20.16 -3.68 -8.10
N GLU A 56 -19.08 -4.42 -8.03
CA GLU A 56 -18.08 -4.26 -6.99
C GLU A 56 -17.33 -2.93 -7.17
N SER A 57 -17.19 -2.14 -6.09
CA SER A 57 -16.52 -0.84 -6.15
C SER A 57 -15.00 -0.99 -6.16
N LEU A 58 -14.28 0.05 -6.64
CA LEU A 58 -12.82 0.08 -6.58
C LEU A 58 -12.32 0.00 -5.13
N ALA A 59 -13.05 0.58 -4.17
CA ALA A 59 -12.72 0.48 -2.75
C ALA A 59 -12.82 -0.95 -2.21
N GLN A 60 -13.82 -1.74 -2.66
CA GLN A 60 -13.95 -3.14 -2.25
C GLN A 60 -12.82 -3.99 -2.80
N MET A 61 -12.54 -3.91 -4.12
CA MET A 61 -11.53 -4.74 -4.76
C MET A 61 -10.09 -4.35 -4.43
N SER A 62 -9.87 -3.13 -3.92
CA SER A 62 -8.53 -2.59 -3.66
C SER A 62 -7.70 -3.40 -2.66
N THR A 63 -8.31 -4.21 -1.81
CA THR A 63 -7.63 -5.03 -0.80
C THR A 63 -7.35 -6.47 -1.26
N TRP A 64 -7.94 -6.89 -2.38
CA TRP A 64 -7.88 -8.27 -2.84
C TRP A 64 -6.44 -8.78 -3.09
N ALA A 65 -5.55 -7.94 -3.63
CA ALA A 65 -4.15 -8.33 -3.92
C ALA A 65 -3.36 -8.74 -2.66
N ASP A 66 -3.68 -8.17 -1.52
CA ASP A 66 -3.11 -8.58 -0.23
C ASP A 66 -3.80 -9.83 0.33
N GLU A 67 -5.12 -9.94 0.20
CA GLU A 67 -5.90 -11.06 0.71
C GLU A 67 -5.49 -12.38 0.06
N ILE A 68 -5.29 -12.38 -1.27
CA ILE A 68 -4.89 -13.59 -2.00
C ILE A 68 -3.48 -14.09 -1.66
N ARG A 69 -2.63 -13.29 -1.03
CA ARG A 69 -1.30 -13.72 -0.56
C ARG A 69 -1.37 -14.87 0.44
N SER A 70 -2.54 -15.14 1.01
CA SER A 70 -2.80 -16.31 1.84
C SER A 70 -3.01 -17.60 1.01
N ASP A 71 -3.31 -17.49 -0.29
CA ASP A 71 -3.41 -18.63 -1.21
C ASP A 71 -2.04 -18.99 -1.77
N LYS A 72 -1.64 -20.25 -1.65
CA LYS A 72 -0.35 -20.78 -2.12
C LYS A 72 -0.12 -20.55 -3.62
N ASN A 73 -1.18 -20.53 -4.41
CA ASN A 73 -1.11 -20.26 -5.86
C ASN A 73 -0.61 -18.83 -6.14
N TRP A 74 -0.72 -17.91 -5.19
CA TRP A 74 -0.35 -16.51 -5.32
C TRP A 74 0.89 -16.07 -4.52
N TYR A 75 1.57 -17.00 -3.80
CA TYR A 75 2.80 -16.66 -3.05
C TYR A 75 3.88 -15.99 -3.93
N HIS A 76 3.87 -16.28 -5.22
CA HIS A 76 4.79 -15.69 -6.18
C HIS A 76 4.53 -14.19 -6.44
N SER A 77 3.36 -13.65 -6.07
CA SER A 77 2.99 -12.23 -6.25
C SER A 77 3.61 -11.31 -5.18
N SER A 78 4.12 -11.85 -4.09
CA SER A 78 4.66 -11.06 -2.98
C SER A 78 5.66 -9.96 -3.38
N PRO A 79 6.60 -10.14 -4.31
CA PRO A 79 7.51 -9.09 -4.73
C PRO A 79 6.88 -8.02 -5.66
N TRP A 80 5.66 -8.21 -6.12
CA TRP A 80 4.99 -7.29 -7.06
C TRP A 80 4.49 -6.01 -6.40
N HIS A 81 4.45 -5.98 -5.07
CA HIS A 81 3.92 -4.86 -4.27
C HIS A 81 4.94 -3.73 -4.05
N TYR A 82 6.21 -3.91 -4.42
CA TYR A 82 7.26 -2.94 -4.13
C TYR A 82 8.39 -2.98 -5.15
N VAL A 83 9.23 -1.98 -5.10
CA VAL A 83 10.56 -1.96 -5.72
C VAL A 83 11.57 -1.37 -4.74
N SER A 84 12.71 -2.01 -4.56
CA SER A 84 13.75 -1.48 -3.69
C SER A 84 14.78 -0.71 -4.52
N ILE A 85 14.96 0.58 -4.19
CA ILE A 85 15.93 1.46 -4.86
C ILE A 85 16.80 2.10 -3.80
N ASP A 86 17.97 1.51 -3.57
CA ASP A 86 18.93 2.02 -2.59
C ASP A 86 19.45 3.42 -2.98
N ASP A 87 20.03 4.13 -2.01
CA ASP A 87 20.60 5.45 -2.24
C ASP A 87 21.72 5.39 -3.28
N GLY A 88 21.78 6.44 -4.09
CA GLY A 88 22.73 6.50 -5.22
C GLY A 88 22.41 5.58 -6.40
N LYS A 89 21.32 4.77 -6.32
CA LYS A 89 20.82 3.97 -7.44
C LYS A 89 19.75 4.72 -8.22
N THR A 90 19.75 4.46 -9.53
CA THR A 90 18.73 4.90 -10.49
C THR A 90 18.06 3.69 -11.12
N TRP A 91 17.04 3.91 -11.94
CA TRP A 91 16.36 2.86 -12.69
C TRP A 91 17.30 2.01 -13.56
N ASP A 92 18.33 2.61 -14.11
CA ASP A 92 19.32 1.93 -14.96
C ASP A 92 20.33 1.10 -14.18
N THR A 93 20.48 1.37 -12.87
CA THR A 93 21.50 0.74 -12.02
C THR A 93 20.91 -0.12 -10.89
N VAL A 94 19.60 -0.08 -10.69
CA VAL A 94 18.92 -0.91 -9.68
C VAL A 94 18.83 -2.37 -10.13
N THR A 95 19.07 -3.28 -9.20
CA THR A 95 18.81 -4.71 -9.44
C THR A 95 17.32 -5.00 -9.26
N ARG A 96 16.63 -5.22 -10.38
CA ARG A 96 15.20 -5.56 -10.38
C ARG A 96 14.96 -6.99 -9.91
N ASN A 97 13.82 -7.23 -9.26
CA ASN A 97 13.46 -8.58 -8.84
C ASN A 97 13.13 -9.45 -10.09
N PRO A 98 13.79 -10.61 -10.29
CA PRO A 98 13.54 -11.45 -11.46
C PRO A 98 12.13 -12.07 -11.51
N LYS A 99 11.38 -12.02 -10.40
CA LYS A 99 9.97 -12.43 -10.34
C LYS A 99 9.00 -11.29 -10.67
N GLY A 100 9.52 -10.13 -11.04
CA GLY A 100 8.78 -8.90 -11.28
C GLY A 100 8.72 -8.00 -10.04
N ASP A 101 8.47 -6.73 -10.27
CA ASP A 101 8.26 -5.70 -9.26
C ASP A 101 7.04 -4.85 -9.61
N ILE A 102 6.75 -3.86 -8.76
CA ILE A 102 5.54 -3.05 -8.86
C ILE A 102 5.40 -2.31 -10.19
N ILE A 103 6.51 -1.78 -10.76
CA ILE A 103 6.47 -1.02 -12.01
C ILE A 103 6.18 -1.95 -13.19
N GLU A 104 6.91 -3.07 -13.29
CA GLU A 104 6.66 -4.07 -14.32
C GLU A 104 5.21 -4.57 -14.27
N ARG A 105 4.66 -4.75 -13.07
CA ARG A 105 3.28 -5.21 -12.91
C ARG A 105 2.25 -4.15 -13.26
N LEU A 106 2.49 -2.91 -12.94
CA LEU A 106 1.63 -1.81 -13.38
C LEU A 106 1.60 -1.71 -14.90
N GLU A 107 2.76 -1.73 -15.56
CA GLU A 107 2.86 -1.73 -17.02
C GLU A 107 2.14 -2.93 -17.63
N LYS A 108 2.37 -4.14 -17.10
CA LYS A 108 1.74 -5.37 -17.58
C LYS A 108 0.21 -5.32 -17.45
N TYR A 109 -0.31 -4.95 -16.28
CA TYR A 109 -1.74 -4.96 -16.04
C TYR A 109 -2.46 -3.85 -16.80
N GLU A 110 -1.81 -2.71 -17.03
CA GLU A 110 -2.34 -1.68 -17.94
C GLU A 110 -2.55 -2.26 -19.35
N GLN A 111 -1.60 -3.04 -19.89
CA GLN A 111 -1.75 -3.69 -21.18
C GLN A 111 -2.86 -4.77 -21.19
N VAL A 112 -2.95 -5.57 -20.12
CA VAL A 112 -4.02 -6.58 -19.98
C VAL A 112 -5.40 -5.92 -20.00
N LEU A 113 -5.56 -4.79 -19.30
CA LEU A 113 -6.82 -4.05 -19.24
C LEU A 113 -7.20 -3.40 -20.60
N LYS A 114 -6.21 -2.95 -21.36
CA LYS A 114 -6.41 -2.40 -22.73
C LYS A 114 -6.70 -3.47 -23.79
N SER A 115 -6.35 -4.71 -23.54
CA SER A 115 -6.53 -5.80 -24.50
C SER A 115 -8.01 -6.08 -24.78
N THR A 116 -8.38 -6.23 -26.05
CA THR A 116 -9.74 -6.62 -26.43
C THR A 116 -9.98 -8.13 -26.43
N THR A 117 -8.91 -8.94 -26.32
CA THR A 117 -8.95 -10.39 -26.39
C THR A 117 -8.77 -11.10 -25.05
N THR A 118 -8.39 -10.37 -24.00
CA THR A 118 -8.22 -10.93 -22.65
C THR A 118 -9.58 -11.30 -22.04
N PRO A 119 -9.71 -12.52 -21.46
CA PRO A 119 -10.93 -12.95 -20.78
C PRO A 119 -11.33 -12.00 -19.64
N GLU A 120 -12.63 -11.87 -19.38
CA GLU A 120 -13.14 -10.95 -18.33
C GLU A 120 -12.59 -11.28 -16.94
N GLN A 121 -12.45 -12.57 -16.60
CA GLN A 121 -11.88 -12.96 -15.31
C GLN A 121 -10.44 -12.48 -15.14
N ASP A 122 -9.62 -12.58 -16.19
CA ASP A 122 -8.23 -12.12 -16.17
C ASP A 122 -8.16 -10.59 -16.11
N LYS A 123 -9.09 -9.90 -16.78
CA LYS A 123 -9.23 -8.44 -16.65
C LYS A 123 -9.67 -8.01 -15.27
N TRP A 124 -10.58 -8.75 -14.63
CA TRP A 124 -10.98 -8.45 -13.25
C TRP A 124 -9.78 -8.57 -12.29
N GLN A 125 -9.01 -9.65 -12.40
CA GLN A 125 -7.79 -9.82 -11.61
C GLN A 125 -6.76 -8.73 -11.90
N ALA A 126 -6.56 -8.39 -13.17
CA ALA A 126 -5.67 -7.32 -13.57
C ALA A 126 -6.10 -5.97 -12.99
N LEU A 127 -7.40 -5.68 -12.97
CA LEU A 127 -7.95 -4.47 -12.39
C LEU A 127 -7.74 -4.44 -10.87
N ALA A 128 -7.99 -5.54 -10.17
CA ALA A 128 -7.78 -5.63 -8.73
C ALA A 128 -6.31 -5.40 -8.35
N PHE A 129 -5.37 -6.05 -9.05
CA PHE A 129 -3.95 -5.78 -8.87
C PHE A 129 -3.57 -4.34 -9.22
N TYR A 130 -4.08 -3.81 -10.33
CA TYR A 130 -3.75 -2.47 -10.78
C TYR A 130 -4.18 -1.39 -9.79
N VAL A 131 -5.42 -1.49 -9.29
CA VAL A 131 -5.96 -0.58 -8.26
C VAL A 131 -5.09 -0.61 -7.01
N HIS A 132 -4.71 -1.80 -6.56
CA HIS A 132 -3.86 -1.98 -5.39
C HIS A 132 -2.46 -1.40 -5.59
N PHE A 133 -1.77 -1.78 -6.68
CA PHE A 133 -0.39 -1.37 -6.93
C PHE A 133 -0.24 0.13 -7.21
N VAL A 134 -1.26 0.80 -7.74
CA VAL A 134 -1.24 2.26 -7.80
C VAL A 134 -1.21 2.85 -6.39
N GLY A 135 -1.89 2.25 -5.42
CA GLY A 135 -1.75 2.62 -4.01
C GLY A 135 -0.33 2.39 -3.50
N ASP A 136 0.17 1.17 -3.70
CA ASP A 136 1.48 0.74 -3.19
C ASP A 136 2.63 1.64 -3.65
N ILE A 137 2.70 1.96 -4.94
CA ILE A 137 3.79 2.79 -5.50
C ILE A 137 3.80 4.22 -4.93
N HIS A 138 2.68 4.68 -4.37
CA HIS A 138 2.59 5.99 -3.72
C HIS A 138 2.96 5.95 -2.22
N GLN A 139 3.13 4.77 -1.62
CA GLN A 139 3.63 4.64 -0.25
C GLN A 139 5.18 4.70 -0.27
N PRO A 140 5.82 5.68 0.41
CA PRO A 140 7.26 5.90 0.31
C PRO A 140 8.12 4.66 0.59
N LEU A 141 7.73 3.82 1.54
CA LEU A 141 8.50 2.65 1.93
C LEU A 141 8.31 1.44 0.99
N HIS A 142 7.35 1.50 0.05
CA HIS A 142 7.25 0.54 -1.07
C HIS A 142 8.24 0.83 -2.19
N VAL A 143 8.88 2.02 -2.16
CA VAL A 143 10.07 2.35 -2.95
C VAL A 143 11.28 2.49 -2.00
N GLY A 144 11.36 1.55 -1.07
CA GLY A 144 12.24 1.58 0.10
C GLY A 144 13.67 1.11 -0.15
N HIS A 145 14.44 1.04 0.92
CA HIS A 145 15.77 0.45 0.90
C HIS A 145 15.70 -1.07 0.88
N SER A 146 16.64 -1.71 0.17
CA SER A 146 16.72 -3.17 0.11
C SER A 146 17.21 -3.78 1.43
N HIS A 147 18.17 -3.11 2.10
CA HIS A 147 18.85 -3.62 3.29
C HIS A 147 17.91 -3.78 4.51
N ASP A 148 16.85 -2.99 4.61
CA ASP A 148 15.88 -3.04 5.70
C ASP A 148 14.47 -3.47 5.27
N ARG A 149 14.34 -3.88 4.01
CA ARG A 149 13.07 -4.34 3.43
C ARG A 149 12.00 -3.24 3.48
N GLY A 150 12.37 -2.01 3.10
CA GLY A 150 11.46 -0.86 3.14
C GLY A 150 10.96 -0.55 4.57
N GLY A 151 11.84 -0.56 5.56
CA GLY A 151 11.51 -0.26 6.96
C GLY A 151 10.89 -1.42 7.75
N ASN A 152 10.67 -2.61 7.16
CA ASN A 152 10.15 -3.77 7.89
C ASN A 152 11.12 -4.27 8.97
N SER A 153 12.41 -4.09 8.78
CA SER A 153 13.44 -4.46 9.74
C SER A 153 13.70 -3.38 10.79
N VAL A 154 13.18 -2.17 10.61
CA VAL A 154 13.33 -1.05 11.56
C VAL A 154 12.31 -1.21 12.69
N LYS A 155 12.77 -1.78 13.81
CA LYS A 155 11.95 -2.04 15.00
C LYS A 155 11.79 -0.77 15.82
N LEU A 156 10.57 -0.48 16.23
CA LEU A 156 10.20 0.70 17.01
C LEU A 156 8.91 0.43 17.79
N LYS A 157 8.50 1.41 18.58
CA LYS A 157 7.21 1.39 19.28
C LYS A 157 6.26 2.42 18.70
N TRP A 158 4.99 2.12 18.81
CA TRP A 158 3.87 3.00 18.52
C TRP A 158 3.01 3.13 19.77
N PHE A 159 3.11 4.27 20.47
CA PHE A 159 2.47 4.46 21.76
C PHE A 159 2.79 3.36 22.78
N GLY A 160 4.03 2.87 22.78
CA GLY A 160 4.51 1.83 23.66
C GLY A 160 4.38 0.40 23.12
N ASP A 161 3.57 0.15 22.10
CA ASP A 161 3.38 -1.17 21.48
C ASP A 161 4.46 -1.46 20.43
N ASP A 162 5.03 -2.65 20.45
CA ASP A 162 6.06 -3.08 19.52
C ASP A 162 5.52 -3.17 18.07
N THR A 163 6.28 -2.59 17.13
CA THR A 163 5.95 -2.59 15.70
C THR A 163 7.21 -2.40 14.84
N ASN A 164 7.03 -2.03 13.58
CA ASN A 164 8.10 -1.63 12.67
C ASN A 164 7.68 -0.39 11.86
N LEU A 165 8.65 0.29 11.28
CA LEU A 165 8.43 1.54 10.55
C LEU A 165 7.47 1.36 9.36
N HIS A 166 7.61 0.26 8.61
CA HIS A 166 6.74 -0.03 7.48
C HIS A 166 5.26 -0.10 7.90
N SER A 167 4.94 -0.85 8.97
CA SER A 167 3.58 -0.97 9.49
C SER A 167 3.01 0.36 10.02
N VAL A 168 3.87 1.29 10.47
CA VAL A 168 3.43 2.64 10.86
C VAL A 168 2.91 3.40 9.65
N TRP A 169 3.63 3.36 8.53
CA TRP A 169 3.25 4.06 7.30
C TRP A 169 2.10 3.39 6.57
N ASP A 170 2.02 2.07 6.59
CA ASP A 170 0.94 1.36 5.94
C ASP A 170 -0.40 1.54 6.65
N SER A 171 -0.40 1.46 7.97
CA SER A 171 -1.66 1.34 8.71
C SER A 171 -1.79 2.35 9.85
N LYS A 172 -0.79 2.45 10.74
CA LYS A 172 -1.01 3.10 12.03
C LYS A 172 -1.25 4.61 11.94
N LEU A 173 -0.59 5.31 11.01
CA LEU A 173 -0.82 6.75 10.76
C LEU A 173 -2.26 7.01 10.28
N ILE A 174 -2.77 6.15 9.40
CA ILE A 174 -4.12 6.27 8.81
C ILE A 174 -5.18 5.87 9.84
N GLU A 175 -5.01 4.72 10.49
CA GLU A 175 -5.95 4.18 11.48
C GLU A 175 -6.04 5.03 12.75
N HIS A 176 -4.98 5.80 13.06
CA HIS A 176 -4.98 6.72 14.20
C HIS A 176 -6.06 7.79 14.09
N GLN A 177 -6.45 8.18 12.88
CA GLN A 177 -7.50 9.17 12.64
C GLN A 177 -8.89 8.69 13.10
N LYS A 178 -9.09 7.38 13.32
CA LYS A 178 -10.35 6.78 13.78
C LYS A 178 -11.56 7.08 12.89
N LEU A 179 -11.32 7.29 11.61
CA LEU A 179 -12.33 7.57 10.60
C LEU A 179 -12.63 6.30 9.77
N SER A 180 -13.86 6.17 9.29
CA SER A 180 -14.17 5.23 8.22
C SER A 180 -13.48 5.68 6.93
N TYR A 181 -13.28 4.76 5.96
CA TYR A 181 -12.66 5.13 4.69
C TYR A 181 -13.49 6.20 3.94
N THR A 182 -14.80 6.17 4.04
CA THR A 182 -15.69 7.14 3.40
C THR A 182 -15.62 8.53 4.03
N GLU A 183 -15.53 8.61 5.37
CA GLU A 183 -15.36 9.89 6.07
C GLU A 183 -13.97 10.47 5.77
N TYR A 184 -12.93 9.65 5.83
CA TYR A 184 -11.58 10.11 5.56
C TYR A 184 -11.44 10.59 4.11
N THR A 185 -11.93 9.83 3.14
CA THR A 185 -12.01 10.26 1.74
C THR A 185 -12.68 11.63 1.61
N LYS A 186 -13.84 11.82 2.24
CA LYS A 186 -14.56 13.08 2.18
C LYS A 186 -13.75 14.25 2.74
N PHE A 187 -12.95 14.02 3.79
CA PHE A 187 -12.15 15.09 4.39
C PHE A 187 -10.96 15.50 3.53
N ILE A 188 -10.29 14.53 2.88
CA ILE A 188 -9.12 14.79 2.06
C ILE A 188 -9.44 15.03 0.57
N SER A 189 -10.66 14.82 0.09
CA SER A 189 -11.03 15.01 -1.33
C SER A 189 -11.17 16.47 -1.77
N ARG A 190 -10.80 17.45 -0.94
CA ARG A 190 -10.76 18.85 -1.34
C ARG A 190 -9.46 19.17 -2.09
N ILE A 191 -9.34 18.63 -3.30
CA ILE A 191 -8.16 18.76 -4.14
C ILE A 191 -8.41 19.89 -5.13
N SER A 192 -7.45 20.81 -5.28
CA SER A 192 -7.61 21.92 -6.24
C SER A 192 -7.47 21.42 -7.69
N ALA A 193 -8.12 22.11 -8.62
CA ALA A 193 -7.96 21.81 -10.04
C ALA A 193 -6.50 21.91 -10.52
N LYS A 194 -5.73 22.81 -9.88
CA LYS A 194 -4.29 22.94 -10.15
C LYS A 194 -3.53 21.68 -9.73
N ASP A 195 -3.76 21.19 -8.51
CA ASP A 195 -3.09 19.98 -8.01
C ASP A 195 -3.44 18.77 -8.88
N ILE A 196 -4.71 18.60 -9.25
CA ILE A 196 -5.15 17.55 -10.17
C ILE A 196 -4.36 17.62 -11.49
N SER A 197 -4.26 18.81 -12.08
CA SER A 197 -3.53 19.03 -13.34
C SER A 197 -2.02 18.74 -13.19
N ASP A 198 -1.43 19.12 -12.07
CA ASP A 198 0.01 18.90 -11.82
C ASP A 198 0.35 17.41 -11.60
N TRP A 199 -0.59 16.62 -11.05
CA TRP A 199 -0.38 15.20 -10.76
C TRP A 199 -0.63 14.27 -11.94
N GLN A 200 -1.42 14.69 -12.92
CA GLN A 200 -1.78 13.93 -14.10
C GLN A 200 -0.66 13.92 -15.16
N GLY A 201 -0.77 13.03 -16.14
CA GLY A 201 0.18 12.91 -17.26
C GLY A 201 1.51 12.23 -16.92
N GLN A 202 1.72 11.81 -15.69
CA GLN A 202 2.96 11.21 -15.23
C GLN A 202 3.01 9.69 -15.48
N ASN A 203 4.22 9.14 -15.58
CA ASN A 203 4.45 7.69 -15.69
C ASN A 203 4.79 7.08 -14.31
N TYR A 204 4.83 5.76 -14.24
CA TYR A 204 5.08 5.03 -12.99
C TYR A 204 6.47 5.29 -12.39
N TYR A 205 7.48 5.59 -13.21
CA TYR A 205 8.82 5.92 -12.75
C TYR A 205 8.84 7.24 -11.97
N VAL A 206 8.11 8.25 -12.46
CA VAL A 206 7.95 9.54 -11.74
C VAL A 206 7.26 9.32 -10.40
N TRP A 207 6.20 8.49 -10.35
CA TRP A 207 5.50 8.20 -9.11
C TRP A 207 6.41 7.52 -8.07
N ALA A 208 7.24 6.60 -8.54
CA ALA A 208 8.22 5.94 -7.68
C ALA A 208 9.34 6.88 -7.22
N ASP A 209 9.84 7.76 -8.09
CA ASP A 209 10.86 8.76 -7.73
C ASP A 209 10.32 9.75 -6.68
N GLU A 210 9.06 10.16 -6.78
CA GLU A 210 8.40 10.97 -5.74
C GLU A 210 8.31 10.22 -4.40
N SER A 211 7.95 8.93 -4.42
CA SER A 211 7.91 8.10 -3.21
C SER A 211 9.29 7.93 -2.61
N LYS A 212 10.31 7.69 -3.44
CA LYS A 212 11.71 7.61 -3.03
C LYS A 212 12.19 8.91 -2.37
N ALA A 213 11.83 10.07 -2.94
CA ALA A 213 12.21 11.37 -2.40
C ALA A 213 11.61 11.67 -1.02
N LEU A 214 10.46 11.06 -0.70
CA LEU A 214 9.76 11.25 0.57
C LEU A 214 10.16 10.24 1.66
N ARG A 215 10.83 9.14 1.29
CA ARG A 215 11.11 8.05 2.24
C ARG A 215 12.05 8.45 3.36
N ASP A 216 13.03 9.33 3.10
CA ASP A 216 14.05 9.69 4.09
C ASP A 216 13.43 10.36 5.30
N ALA A 217 12.37 11.17 5.10
CA ALA A 217 11.61 11.76 6.19
C ALA A 217 10.97 10.70 7.10
N ALA A 218 10.59 9.54 6.56
CA ALA A 218 10.04 8.45 7.37
C ALA A 218 11.04 7.90 8.40
N TYR A 219 12.34 8.04 8.14
CA TYR A 219 13.42 7.58 9.01
C TYR A 219 13.90 8.64 10.00
N GLU A 220 13.30 9.81 10.05
CA GLU A 220 13.56 10.83 11.08
C GLU A 220 12.94 10.39 12.42
N LEU A 221 13.59 9.43 13.07
CA LEU A 221 13.08 8.75 14.26
C LEU A 221 13.71 9.35 15.51
N GLU A 222 12.90 9.97 16.38
CA GLU A 222 13.35 10.36 17.71
C GLU A 222 13.49 9.14 18.61
N LYS A 223 14.67 9.02 19.25
CA LYS A 223 14.94 7.93 20.19
C LYS A 223 14.46 8.32 21.60
N ASN A 224 13.85 7.36 22.26
CA ASN A 224 13.51 7.48 23.68
C ASN A 224 14.74 7.17 24.60
N ARG A 225 14.54 7.17 25.92
CA ARG A 225 15.61 6.89 26.90
C ARG A 225 16.23 5.51 26.77
N ASP A 226 15.52 4.57 26.16
CA ASP A 226 15.94 3.17 25.98
C ASP A 226 16.60 2.96 24.59
N ASP A 227 16.96 4.06 23.91
CA ASP A 227 17.56 4.07 22.57
C ASP A 227 16.67 3.41 21.46
N GLN A 228 15.42 3.11 21.78
CA GLN A 228 14.43 2.59 20.84
C GLN A 228 13.41 3.70 20.50
N PRO A 229 13.14 3.98 19.22
CA PRO A 229 12.10 4.96 18.86
C PRO A 229 10.73 4.53 19.39
N ASP A 230 9.99 5.48 19.99
CA ASP A 230 8.59 5.31 20.37
C ASP A 230 7.77 6.45 19.76
N LEU A 231 7.19 6.16 18.60
CA LEU A 231 6.50 7.16 17.79
C LEU A 231 5.13 7.45 18.38
N ARG A 232 4.84 8.75 18.46
CA ARG A 232 3.64 9.28 19.12
C ARG A 232 3.06 10.47 18.35
N PHE A 233 2.35 11.34 19.02
CA PHE A 233 1.62 12.47 18.44
C PHE A 233 2.49 13.39 17.55
N GLN A 234 3.76 13.64 17.89
CA GLN A 234 4.63 14.46 17.05
C GLN A 234 4.85 13.81 15.68
N TYR A 235 5.18 12.53 15.66
CA TYR A 235 5.38 11.80 14.41
C TYR A 235 4.11 11.78 13.53
N ILE A 236 2.94 11.65 14.17
CA ILE A 236 1.65 11.73 13.48
C ILE A 236 1.45 13.12 12.86
N PHE A 237 1.69 14.18 13.64
CA PHE A 237 1.55 15.56 13.18
C PHE A 237 2.46 15.86 11.97
N ASP A 238 3.70 15.38 12.01
CA ASP A 238 4.70 15.66 10.98
C ASP A 238 4.44 14.86 9.69
N HIS A 239 3.90 13.63 9.78
CA HIS A 239 3.83 12.72 8.64
C HIS A 239 2.41 12.49 8.07
N THR A 240 1.35 12.77 8.82
CA THR A 240 -0.03 12.65 8.30
C THR A 240 -0.25 13.46 7.02
N PRO A 241 0.22 14.71 6.89
CA PRO A 241 0.06 15.48 5.65
C PRO A 241 0.69 14.79 4.42
N THR A 242 1.85 14.15 4.61
CA THR A 242 2.50 13.38 3.52
C THR A 242 1.70 12.15 3.13
N VAL A 243 1.19 11.40 4.10
CA VAL A 243 0.35 10.21 3.85
C VAL A 243 -0.91 10.61 3.10
N GLU A 244 -1.58 11.68 3.54
CA GLU A 244 -2.79 12.20 2.88
C GLU A 244 -2.52 12.65 1.45
N LEU A 245 -1.45 13.41 1.23
CA LEU A 245 -1.03 13.83 -0.10
C LEU A 245 -0.79 12.62 -1.03
N ARG A 246 -0.09 11.60 -0.55
CA ARG A 246 0.18 10.42 -1.37
C ARG A 246 -1.08 9.62 -1.69
N MET A 247 -2.03 9.51 -0.76
CA MET A 247 -3.33 8.89 -1.04
C MET A 247 -4.16 9.69 -2.06
N GLN A 248 -4.15 11.02 -1.98
CA GLN A 248 -4.81 11.90 -2.96
C GLN A 248 -4.20 11.72 -4.35
N GLN A 249 -2.88 11.79 -4.47
CA GLN A 249 -2.16 11.59 -5.73
C GLN A 249 -2.46 10.21 -6.32
N ALA A 250 -2.40 9.16 -5.51
CA ALA A 250 -2.72 7.81 -5.93
C ALA A 250 -4.15 7.69 -6.49
N GLY A 251 -5.14 8.24 -5.79
CA GLY A 251 -6.54 8.19 -6.23
C GLY A 251 -6.81 8.95 -7.53
N ILE A 252 -6.26 10.16 -7.67
CA ILE A 252 -6.41 10.98 -8.89
C ILE A 252 -5.71 10.33 -10.08
N ARG A 253 -4.49 9.83 -9.90
CA ARG A 253 -3.72 9.14 -10.94
C ARG A 253 -4.34 7.81 -11.36
N LEU A 254 -4.90 7.07 -10.40
CA LEU A 254 -5.67 5.87 -10.69
C LEU A 254 -6.89 6.18 -11.56
N ALA A 255 -7.66 7.23 -11.21
CA ALA A 255 -8.80 7.66 -12.00
C ALA A 255 -8.39 8.07 -13.42
N GLU A 256 -7.32 8.86 -13.57
CA GLU A 256 -6.78 9.24 -14.89
C GLU A 256 -6.47 8.01 -15.75
N LYS A 257 -5.68 7.08 -15.20
CA LYS A 257 -5.30 5.85 -15.93
C LYS A 257 -6.51 5.01 -16.31
N LEU A 258 -7.45 4.81 -15.39
CA LEU A 258 -8.68 4.05 -15.65
C LEU A 258 -9.57 4.75 -16.67
N ASN A 259 -9.67 6.08 -16.63
CA ASN A 259 -10.39 6.87 -17.64
C ASN A 259 -9.79 6.66 -19.04
N ILE A 260 -8.46 6.65 -19.17
CA ILE A 260 -7.77 6.41 -20.44
C ILE A 260 -7.98 4.95 -20.90
N ILE A 261 -7.81 3.97 -20.02
CA ILE A 261 -7.93 2.54 -20.33
C ILE A 261 -9.33 2.21 -20.81
N PHE A 262 -10.35 2.75 -20.15
CA PHE A 262 -11.75 2.43 -20.42
C PHE A 262 -12.47 3.47 -21.31
N SER A 263 -11.75 4.44 -21.88
CA SER A 263 -12.34 5.43 -22.83
C SER A 263 -12.65 4.83 -24.20
N GLN A 264 -12.03 3.72 -24.57
CA GLN A 264 -12.13 3.07 -25.87
C GLN A 264 -13.36 2.20 -26.02
#